data_b4ba66ac4bf64ca3336a3be9cea2551e
#
_entry.id   b4ba66ac4bf64ca3336a3be9cea2551e
#
_cell.length_a   1.000
_cell.length_b   1.000
_cell.length_c   1.000
_cell.angle_alpha   90.00
_cell.angle_beta   90.00
_cell.angle_gamma   90.00
#
_symmetry.space_group_name_H-M   'P 1'
#
loop_
_entity.id
_entity.type
_entity.pdbx_description
1 polymer ?
#
loop_
_entity_poly.entity_id
_entity_poly.type
_entity_poly.pdbx_seq_one_letter_code
_entity_poly.pdbx_strand_id
1 'polypeptide(L)'
;AKQKQMASTIYDKGGLTVKPTGITYGRLMDYMLLAPDEDLSLSQLLHPKVEPEMAFIMGQDLSGPYVTAPDVMNAAEWVAPAFEIIDSRFHNFKIGSRYDAVVDNTSSARFKLGEGRKCPRELNLANVGMCLQVNGKNTGFGAGASVMGHPARAVAELVRGLWKEGGKGLKKGDIILSGAITPSTPVQVGDALRADFGGLGYVEIQIKE
;
A
#
# COMPACT_ATOMS: atom_id res chain seq x y z
N ALA A 1 -20.70 2.32 0.90
CA ALA A 1 -19.28 2.72 0.89
C ALA A 1 -18.46 1.50 0.50
N LYS A 2 -17.63 1.61 -0.55
CA LYS A 2 -16.73 0.52 -0.96
C LYS A 2 -15.54 0.52 0.00
N GLN A 3 -15.39 -0.55 0.77
CA GLN A 3 -14.24 -0.72 1.65
C GLN A 3 -13.02 -1.08 0.81
N LYS A 4 -11.94 -0.35 0.99
CA LYS A 4 -10.64 -0.58 0.39
C LYS A 4 -9.72 -1.13 1.48
N GLN A 5 -8.91 -2.12 1.16
CA GLN A 5 -8.13 -2.86 2.15
C GLN A 5 -6.64 -2.77 1.82
N MET A 6 -5.85 -2.66 2.84
CA MET A 6 -4.41 -2.52 2.78
C MET A 6 -3.71 -3.69 3.47
N ALA A 7 -2.62 -4.16 2.91
CA ALA A 7 -1.74 -5.13 3.52
C ALA A 7 -0.39 -4.48 3.81
N SER A 8 0.03 -4.42 5.06
CA SER A 8 1.34 -3.93 5.46
C SER A 8 2.21 -5.03 6.04
N THR A 9 3.51 -4.97 5.78
CA THR A 9 4.49 -5.88 6.36
C THR A 9 4.82 -5.46 7.79
N ILE A 10 4.87 -6.41 8.72
CA ILE A 10 5.23 -6.15 10.11
C ILE A 10 6.73 -5.96 10.22
N TYR A 11 7.16 -4.84 10.79
CA TYR A 11 8.51 -4.66 11.29
C TYR A 11 8.64 -5.21 12.70
N ASP A 12 9.46 -6.25 12.87
CA ASP A 12 9.90 -6.70 14.19
C ASP A 12 11.02 -5.76 14.68
N LYS A 13 10.75 -4.99 15.72
CA LYS A 13 11.77 -4.23 16.44
C LYS A 13 11.90 -4.79 17.85
N GLY A 14 12.75 -5.79 17.97
CA GLY A 14 13.47 -6.00 19.23
C GLY A 14 12.79 -6.85 20.31
N GLY A 15 13.21 -8.06 20.46
CA GLY A 15 13.45 -8.62 21.78
C GLY A 15 12.44 -9.60 22.34
N LEU A 16 11.38 -9.98 21.63
CA LEU A 16 10.62 -11.21 21.95
C LEU A 16 10.38 -11.98 20.64
N THR A 17 10.96 -13.15 20.54
CA THR A 17 10.81 -14.10 19.44
C THR A 17 9.42 -14.73 19.43
N VAL A 18 8.40 -13.93 19.19
CA VAL A 18 7.14 -14.41 18.66
C VAL A 18 7.16 -14.00 17.20
N LYS A 19 7.51 -14.92 16.30
CA LYS A 19 7.33 -14.71 14.86
C LYS A 19 5.86 -14.40 14.65
N PRO A 20 5.49 -13.17 14.22
CA PRO A 20 4.10 -12.88 13.91
C PRO A 20 3.71 -13.75 12.71
N THR A 21 2.81 -14.68 12.90
CA THR A 21 2.23 -15.46 11.82
C THR A 21 1.15 -14.62 11.16
N GLY A 22 1.51 -13.85 10.15
CA GLY A 22 0.57 -13.08 9.34
C GLY A 22 0.91 -11.60 9.19
N ILE A 23 0.22 -10.95 8.30
CA ILE A 23 0.30 -9.51 8.03
C ILE A 23 -0.62 -8.73 8.98
N THR A 24 -0.32 -7.44 9.15
CA THR A 24 -1.26 -6.46 9.68
C THR A 24 -1.88 -5.70 8.51
N TYR A 25 -3.16 -5.40 8.56
CA TYR A 25 -3.84 -4.64 7.51
C TYR A 25 -4.80 -3.62 8.12
N GLY A 26 -5.01 -2.53 7.40
CA GLY A 26 -5.99 -1.50 7.67
C GLY A 26 -7.10 -1.47 6.63
N ARG A 27 -7.98 -0.49 6.75
CA ARG A 27 -9.07 -0.23 5.81
C ARG A 27 -8.90 1.15 5.19
N LEU A 28 -8.97 1.22 3.87
CA LEU A 28 -9.05 2.47 3.13
C LEU A 28 -10.51 2.84 2.95
N MET A 29 -10.88 4.03 3.40
CA MET A 29 -12.22 4.58 3.24
C MET A 29 -12.30 5.43 1.98
N ASP A 30 -13.49 5.66 1.45
CA ASP A 30 -13.69 6.42 0.21
C ASP A 30 -13.10 7.84 0.29
N TYR A 31 -13.26 8.49 1.44
CA TYR A 31 -12.72 9.84 1.69
C TYR A 31 -11.19 9.91 1.78
N MET A 32 -10.50 8.76 1.86
CA MET A 32 -9.02 8.71 1.88
C MET A 32 -8.43 8.74 0.47
N LEU A 33 -9.22 8.44 -0.57
CA LEU A 33 -8.74 8.50 -1.94
C LEU A 33 -8.69 9.94 -2.42
N LEU A 34 -7.49 10.39 -2.75
CA LEU A 34 -7.28 11.65 -3.44
C LEU A 34 -7.70 11.53 -4.92
N ALA A 35 -8.35 12.55 -5.46
CA ALA A 35 -8.65 12.61 -6.87
C ALA A 35 -7.34 12.67 -7.71
N PRO A 36 -7.38 12.31 -9.00
CA PRO A 36 -6.17 12.30 -9.83
C PRO A 36 -5.43 13.65 -9.87
N ASP A 37 -6.15 14.76 -9.88
CA ASP A 37 -5.66 16.13 -9.90
C ASP A 37 -5.57 16.78 -8.50
N GLU A 38 -5.89 16.03 -7.45
CA GLU A 38 -5.86 16.52 -6.07
C GLU A 38 -4.45 16.43 -5.49
N ASP A 39 -4.03 17.54 -4.87
CA ASP A 39 -2.81 17.63 -4.07
C ASP A 39 -3.07 17.22 -2.61
N LEU A 40 -2.02 16.87 -1.89
CA LEU A 40 -2.12 16.55 -0.46
C LEU A 40 -2.06 17.81 0.39
N SER A 41 -3.17 18.15 1.07
CA SER A 41 -3.15 19.16 2.12
C SER A 41 -2.68 18.55 3.44
N LEU A 42 -1.75 19.23 4.12
CA LEU A 42 -1.27 18.86 5.45
C LEU A 42 -2.14 19.38 6.58
N SER A 43 -3.11 20.26 6.31
CA SER A 43 -3.90 20.96 7.33
C SER A 43 -4.65 20.06 8.32
N GLN A 44 -4.92 18.80 7.94
CA GLN A 44 -5.62 17.82 8.77
C GLN A 44 -4.75 16.60 9.12
N LEU A 45 -3.45 16.69 8.91
CA LEU A 45 -2.49 15.64 9.18
C LEU A 45 -1.53 16.05 10.29
N LEU A 46 -1.00 15.08 11.02
CA LEU A 46 -0.15 15.32 12.20
C LEU A 46 1.35 15.34 11.84
N HIS A 47 1.83 14.31 11.20
CA HIS A 47 3.23 14.12 10.78
C HIS A 47 3.32 13.12 9.63
N PRO A 48 2.68 13.41 8.48
CA PRO A 48 2.51 12.46 7.41
C PRO A 48 3.83 12.04 6.76
N LYS A 49 3.80 10.83 6.23
CA LYS A 49 4.85 10.29 5.36
C LYS A 49 4.22 9.65 4.15
N VAL A 50 4.97 9.55 3.06
CA VAL A 50 4.52 8.95 1.82
C VAL A 50 5.27 7.64 1.57
N GLU A 51 4.55 6.63 1.12
CA GLU A 51 5.05 5.30 0.76
C GLU A 51 4.63 4.96 -0.68
N PRO A 52 5.60 4.71 -1.59
CA PRO A 52 5.27 4.20 -2.92
C PRO A 52 4.90 2.72 -2.85
N GLU A 53 3.78 2.37 -3.50
CA GLU A 53 3.19 1.04 -3.47
C GLU A 53 2.64 0.62 -4.84
N MET A 54 2.33 -0.68 -4.98
CA MET A 54 1.51 -1.17 -6.07
C MET A 54 0.08 -1.40 -5.58
N ALA A 55 -0.88 -0.81 -6.28
CA ALA A 55 -2.31 -1.02 -6.01
C ALA A 55 -2.86 -2.11 -6.94
N PHE A 56 -3.50 -3.12 -6.37
CA PHE A 56 -4.26 -4.13 -7.11
C PHE A 56 -5.73 -3.72 -7.15
N ILE A 57 -6.32 -3.74 -8.32
CA ILE A 57 -7.75 -3.52 -8.54
C ILE A 57 -8.37 -4.86 -8.93
N MET A 58 -9.27 -5.36 -8.10
CA MET A 58 -9.85 -6.70 -8.29
C MET A 58 -10.87 -6.71 -9.43
N GLY A 59 -10.70 -7.65 -10.35
CA GLY A 59 -11.67 -7.92 -11.44
C GLY A 59 -12.72 -8.95 -11.08
N GLN A 60 -12.44 -9.76 -10.05
CA GLN A 60 -13.29 -10.84 -9.57
C GLN A 60 -13.25 -10.94 -8.06
N ASP A 61 -14.26 -11.58 -7.49
CA ASP A 61 -14.25 -11.96 -6.07
C ASP A 61 -13.14 -12.99 -5.82
N LEU A 62 -12.43 -12.87 -4.71
CA LEU A 62 -11.37 -13.79 -4.32
C LEU A 62 -11.44 -14.08 -2.82
N SER A 63 -11.62 -15.34 -2.45
CA SER A 63 -11.70 -15.77 -1.06
C SER A 63 -11.18 -17.20 -0.90
N GLY A 64 -10.78 -17.58 0.30
CA GLY A 64 -10.39 -18.93 0.65
C GLY A 64 -9.13 -19.01 1.50
N PRO A 65 -8.92 -20.18 2.15
CA PRO A 65 -7.80 -20.36 3.08
C PRO A 65 -6.47 -20.67 2.40
N TYR A 66 -6.47 -20.99 1.08
CA TYR A 66 -5.27 -21.42 0.33
C TYR A 66 -4.94 -20.52 -0.85
N VAL A 67 -5.49 -19.30 -0.88
CA VAL A 67 -5.22 -18.34 -1.96
C VAL A 67 -3.71 -18.08 -2.08
N THR A 68 -3.22 -18.11 -3.31
CA THR A 68 -1.81 -17.94 -3.69
C THR A 68 -1.61 -16.66 -4.49
N ALA A 69 -0.35 -16.26 -4.72
CA ALA A 69 -0.05 -15.11 -5.57
C ALA A 69 -0.56 -15.27 -7.02
N PRO A 70 -0.43 -16.44 -7.68
CA PRO A 70 -1.07 -16.67 -8.98
C PRO A 70 -2.59 -16.46 -8.97
N ASP A 71 -3.30 -16.87 -7.92
CA ASP A 71 -4.75 -16.63 -7.81
C ASP A 71 -5.07 -15.14 -7.77
N VAL A 72 -4.28 -14.35 -7.02
CA VAL A 72 -4.40 -12.88 -6.98
C VAL A 72 -4.14 -12.29 -8.37
N MET A 73 -3.06 -12.71 -9.05
CA MET A 73 -2.71 -12.22 -10.39
C MET A 73 -3.80 -12.52 -11.42
N ASN A 74 -4.54 -13.61 -11.25
CA ASN A 74 -5.65 -13.97 -12.12
C ASN A 74 -6.95 -13.24 -11.77
N ALA A 75 -7.19 -12.98 -10.49
CA ALA A 75 -8.40 -12.31 -10.02
C ALA A 75 -8.34 -10.78 -10.14
N ALA A 76 -7.14 -10.19 -10.12
CA ALA A 76 -6.97 -8.76 -10.34
C ALA A 76 -7.14 -8.40 -11.82
N GLU A 77 -7.90 -7.35 -12.08
CA GLU A 77 -8.07 -6.78 -13.42
C GLU A 77 -6.88 -5.88 -13.78
N TRP A 78 -6.47 -5.05 -12.82
CA TRP A 78 -5.42 -4.07 -13.01
C TRP A 78 -4.45 -4.04 -11.83
N VAL A 79 -3.22 -3.66 -12.12
CA VAL A 79 -2.25 -3.14 -11.17
C VAL A 79 -1.88 -1.71 -11.59
N ALA A 80 -1.68 -0.83 -10.62
CA ALA A 80 -1.35 0.58 -10.83
C ALA A 80 -0.29 1.05 -9.82
N PRO A 81 0.53 2.07 -10.17
CA PRO A 81 1.32 2.79 -9.18
C PRO A 81 0.40 3.44 -8.14
N ALA A 82 0.88 3.57 -6.91
CA ALA A 82 0.14 4.26 -5.87
C ALA A 82 1.08 4.93 -4.87
N PHE A 83 0.60 6.00 -4.23
CA PHE A 83 1.11 6.48 -2.97
C PHE A 83 0.14 6.13 -1.86
N GLU A 84 0.63 5.54 -0.78
CA GLU A 84 -0.01 5.61 0.50
C GLU A 84 0.55 6.80 1.28
N ILE A 85 -0.34 7.54 1.94
CA ILE A 85 0.00 8.57 2.88
C ILE A 85 -0.35 8.04 4.27
N ILE A 86 0.69 7.78 5.04
CA ILE A 86 0.56 7.34 6.43
C ILE A 86 0.67 8.53 7.35
N ASP A 87 -0.17 8.56 8.40
CA ASP A 87 -0.18 9.61 9.43
C ASP A 87 -0.63 8.98 10.75
N SER A 88 0.33 8.62 11.60
CA SER A 88 0.03 7.89 12.83
C SER A 88 -0.58 8.79 13.90
N ARG A 89 -1.58 8.26 14.60
CA ARG A 89 -2.13 8.89 15.83
C ARG A 89 -1.23 8.65 17.04
N PHE A 90 -0.17 7.83 16.88
CA PHE A 90 0.86 7.63 17.89
C PHE A 90 2.01 8.62 17.68
N HIS A 91 2.46 9.27 18.75
CA HIS A 91 3.53 10.25 18.70
C HIS A 91 4.81 9.69 18.05
N ASN A 92 5.27 10.35 16.98
CA ASN A 92 6.45 9.95 16.19
C ASN A 92 6.41 8.50 15.71
N PHE A 93 5.23 7.97 15.34
CA PHE A 93 5.06 6.57 14.93
C PHE A 93 5.58 5.56 15.96
N LYS A 94 5.55 5.88 17.24
CA LYS A 94 5.95 4.96 18.32
C LYS A 94 4.84 3.95 18.59
N ILE A 95 4.66 3.02 17.66
CA ILE A 95 3.70 1.92 17.77
C ILE A 95 4.34 0.84 18.62
N GLY A 96 3.74 0.56 19.79
CA GLY A 96 4.30 -0.35 20.79
C GLY A 96 3.99 -1.81 20.53
N SER A 97 2.93 -2.12 19.81
CA SER A 97 2.47 -3.47 19.54
C SER A 97 1.74 -3.61 18.21
N ARG A 98 1.53 -4.86 17.77
CA ARG A 98 0.68 -5.16 16.61
C ARG A 98 -0.76 -4.66 16.80
N TYR A 99 -1.28 -4.73 18.00
CA TYR A 99 -2.63 -4.26 18.33
C TYR A 99 -2.73 -2.75 18.14
N ASP A 100 -1.72 -2.00 18.56
CA ASP A 100 -1.66 -0.55 18.35
C ASP A 100 -1.64 -0.21 16.85
N ALA A 101 -0.90 -0.97 16.06
CA ALA A 101 -0.88 -0.79 14.60
C ALA A 101 -2.28 -1.02 13.98
N VAL A 102 -3.01 -2.03 14.44
CA VAL A 102 -4.39 -2.31 13.97
C VAL A 102 -5.34 -1.20 14.41
N VAL A 103 -5.26 -0.77 15.67
CA VAL A 103 -6.09 0.33 16.21
C VAL A 103 -5.81 1.64 15.46
N ASP A 104 -4.56 1.89 15.11
CA ASP A 104 -4.15 3.03 14.28
C ASP A 104 -4.47 2.88 12.78
N ASN A 105 -5.21 1.85 12.42
CA ASN A 105 -5.52 1.52 11.03
C ASN A 105 -4.24 1.41 10.15
N THR A 106 -3.17 0.83 10.69
CA THR A 106 -1.82 0.78 10.10
C THR A 106 -1.24 2.15 9.72
N SER A 107 -1.64 3.18 10.45
CA SER A 107 -1.33 4.60 10.21
C SER A 107 -1.89 5.18 8.90
N SER A 108 -2.74 4.47 8.20
CA SER A 108 -3.32 4.90 6.94
C SER A 108 -4.13 6.19 7.10
N ALA A 109 -3.91 7.18 6.23
CA ALA A 109 -4.59 8.47 6.25
C ALA A 109 -5.19 8.85 4.91
N ARG A 110 -4.40 8.78 3.82
CA ARG A 110 -4.83 9.06 2.44
C ARG A 110 -4.14 8.09 1.50
N PHE A 111 -4.60 8.03 0.25
CA PHE A 111 -3.88 7.35 -0.81
C PHE A 111 -4.22 7.97 -2.17
N LYS A 112 -3.28 7.87 -3.11
CA LYS A 112 -3.44 8.33 -4.49
C LYS A 112 -3.08 7.20 -5.45
N LEU A 113 -3.92 6.98 -6.46
CA LEU A 113 -3.60 6.09 -7.55
C LEU A 113 -2.93 6.91 -8.65
N GLY A 114 -1.85 6.37 -9.19
CA GLY A 114 -1.12 6.98 -10.28
C GLY A 114 -1.71 6.69 -11.64
N GLU A 115 -1.07 7.26 -12.64
CA GLU A 115 -1.35 7.00 -14.04
C GLU A 115 -0.64 5.71 -14.49
N GLY A 116 -1.27 5.01 -15.40
CA GLY A 116 -0.86 3.70 -15.85
C GLY A 116 -1.58 2.58 -15.09
N ARG A 117 -2.22 1.73 -15.89
CA ARG A 117 -2.86 0.50 -15.42
C ARG A 117 -2.46 -0.61 -16.37
N LYS A 118 -1.98 -1.72 -15.82
CA LYS A 118 -1.60 -2.88 -16.59
C LYS A 118 -2.30 -4.12 -16.05
N CYS A 119 -2.61 -5.05 -16.94
CA CYS A 119 -3.00 -6.38 -16.50
C CYS A 119 -1.82 -6.97 -15.70
N PRO A 120 -2.05 -7.46 -14.48
CA PRO A 120 -0.95 -7.98 -13.65
C PRO A 120 -0.10 -9.05 -14.34
N ARG A 121 -0.72 -9.83 -15.24
CA ARG A 121 -0.06 -10.91 -15.98
C ARG A 121 0.88 -10.44 -17.10
N GLU A 122 0.82 -9.16 -17.48
CA GLU A 122 1.68 -8.59 -18.52
C GLU A 122 3.06 -8.15 -17.99
N LEU A 123 3.22 -8.14 -16.67
CA LEU A 123 4.44 -7.68 -16.00
C LEU A 123 4.96 -8.72 -15.01
N ASN A 124 6.27 -8.81 -14.92
CA ASN A 124 6.89 -9.47 -13.77
C ASN A 124 6.93 -8.46 -12.61
N LEU A 125 5.84 -8.41 -11.82
CA LEU A 125 5.67 -7.41 -10.77
C LEU A 125 6.79 -7.45 -9.72
N ALA A 126 7.42 -8.59 -9.47
CA ALA A 126 8.56 -8.68 -8.57
C ALA A 126 9.76 -7.86 -9.08
N ASN A 127 9.94 -7.82 -10.40
CA ASN A 127 11.06 -7.16 -11.05
C ASN A 127 10.74 -5.72 -11.52
N VAL A 128 9.52 -5.25 -11.34
CA VAL A 128 9.20 -3.83 -11.60
C VAL A 128 10.02 -2.98 -10.64
N GLY A 129 11.00 -2.27 -11.19
CA GLY A 129 11.81 -1.30 -10.45
C GLY A 129 11.01 -0.05 -10.16
N MET A 130 11.26 0.59 -9.03
CA MET A 130 10.67 1.86 -8.63
C MET A 130 11.75 2.86 -8.25
N CYS A 131 11.61 4.11 -8.72
CA CYS A 131 12.43 5.24 -8.33
C CYS A 131 11.53 6.32 -7.73
N LEU A 132 11.78 6.67 -6.45
CA LEU A 132 11.12 7.78 -5.79
C LEU A 132 11.97 9.05 -5.94
N GLN A 133 11.32 10.11 -6.37
CA GLN A 133 11.89 11.45 -6.46
C GLN A 133 11.16 12.40 -5.49
N VAL A 134 11.94 13.25 -4.84
CA VAL A 134 11.43 14.38 -4.05
C VAL A 134 12.09 15.64 -4.61
N ASN A 135 11.28 16.60 -5.04
CA ASN A 135 11.74 17.87 -5.65
C ASN A 135 12.75 17.63 -6.80
N GLY A 136 12.46 16.65 -7.65
CA GLY A 136 13.27 16.27 -8.80
C GLY A 136 14.58 15.51 -8.48
N LYS A 137 14.84 15.19 -7.20
CA LYS A 137 16.00 14.40 -6.78
C LYS A 137 15.60 12.96 -6.47
N ASN A 138 16.35 12.01 -6.98
CA ASN A 138 16.15 10.60 -6.64
C ASN A 138 16.52 10.36 -5.17
N THR A 139 15.55 9.91 -4.39
CA THR A 139 15.68 9.71 -2.93
C THR A 139 15.48 8.27 -2.49
N GLY A 140 14.84 7.43 -3.32
CA GLY A 140 14.59 6.04 -3.00
C GLY A 140 14.54 5.16 -4.24
N PHE A 141 15.02 3.93 -4.09
CA PHE A 141 14.96 2.91 -5.11
C PHE A 141 14.47 1.61 -4.50
N GLY A 142 13.66 0.88 -5.23
CA GLY A 142 13.17 -0.42 -4.82
C GLY A 142 12.64 -1.22 -6.00
N ALA A 143 12.11 -2.37 -5.71
CA ALA A 143 11.44 -3.21 -6.69
C ALA A 143 10.24 -3.91 -6.04
N GLY A 144 9.31 -4.40 -6.83
CA GLY A 144 8.16 -5.12 -6.31
C GLY A 144 8.53 -6.30 -5.39
N ALA A 145 9.70 -6.92 -5.60
CA ALA A 145 10.23 -7.96 -4.73
C ALA A 145 10.47 -7.52 -3.28
N SER A 146 10.59 -6.20 -3.01
CA SER A 146 10.67 -5.69 -1.64
C SER A 146 9.45 -6.07 -0.80
N VAL A 147 8.30 -6.24 -1.46
CA VAL A 147 7.05 -6.64 -0.80
C VAL A 147 6.96 -8.18 -0.81
N MET A 148 7.43 -8.83 0.26
CA MET A 148 7.35 -10.28 0.46
C MET A 148 7.90 -11.14 -0.71
N GLY A 149 8.86 -10.61 -1.47
CA GLY A 149 9.40 -11.24 -2.68
C GLY A 149 8.51 -11.12 -3.93
N HIS A 150 7.23 -10.75 -3.77
CA HIS A 150 6.29 -10.46 -4.85
C HIS A 150 5.03 -9.79 -4.27
N PRO A 151 4.58 -8.64 -4.79
CA PRO A 151 3.48 -7.86 -4.19
C PRO A 151 2.15 -8.62 -4.09
N ALA A 152 1.85 -9.51 -5.03
CA ALA A 152 0.66 -10.36 -4.95
C ALA A 152 0.67 -11.34 -3.77
N ARG A 153 1.82 -11.63 -3.16
CA ARG A 153 1.87 -12.46 -1.93
C ARG A 153 1.26 -11.74 -0.74
N ALA A 154 1.48 -10.44 -0.62
CA ALA A 154 0.85 -9.65 0.44
C ALA A 154 -0.67 -9.64 0.30
N VAL A 155 -1.19 -9.51 -0.92
CA VAL A 155 -2.62 -9.60 -1.21
C VAL A 155 -3.17 -11.00 -0.89
N ALA A 156 -2.45 -12.05 -1.24
CA ALA A 156 -2.84 -13.43 -0.91
C ALA A 156 -2.90 -13.67 0.60
N GLU A 157 -1.93 -13.13 1.37
CA GLU A 157 -1.96 -13.18 2.84
C GLU A 157 -3.17 -12.43 3.40
N LEU A 158 -3.50 -11.25 2.86
CA LEU A 158 -4.69 -10.50 3.24
C LEU A 158 -5.95 -11.36 3.04
N VAL A 159 -6.12 -11.99 1.88
CA VAL A 159 -7.29 -12.84 1.59
C VAL A 159 -7.38 -13.98 2.60
N ARG A 160 -6.28 -14.67 2.88
CA ARG A 160 -6.25 -15.75 3.87
C ARG A 160 -6.55 -15.26 5.28
N GLY A 161 -6.09 -14.05 5.63
CA GLY A 161 -6.42 -13.38 6.89
C GLY A 161 -7.92 -13.12 7.02
N LEU A 162 -8.51 -12.49 6.01
CA LEU A 162 -9.94 -12.21 5.95
C LEU A 162 -10.80 -13.48 6.00
N TRP A 163 -10.35 -14.56 5.35
CA TRP A 163 -11.03 -15.85 5.43
C TRP A 163 -11.05 -16.39 6.87
N LYS A 164 -9.95 -16.31 7.59
CA LYS A 164 -9.88 -16.73 9.01
C LYS A 164 -10.79 -15.92 9.92
N GLU A 165 -11.06 -14.66 9.57
CA GLU A 165 -11.92 -13.73 10.31
C GLU A 165 -13.42 -13.87 9.97
N GLY A 166 -13.86 -15.01 9.48
CA GLY A 166 -15.28 -15.29 9.24
C GLY A 166 -15.63 -15.56 7.78
N GLY A 167 -14.73 -16.17 7.02
CA GLY A 167 -14.98 -16.60 5.64
C GLY A 167 -15.06 -15.46 4.63
N LYS A 168 -14.54 -14.29 4.98
CA LYS A 168 -14.53 -13.09 4.12
C LYS A 168 -13.45 -13.20 3.05
N GLY A 169 -13.52 -12.32 2.05
CA GLY A 169 -12.53 -12.20 0.98
C GLY A 169 -12.62 -10.84 0.33
N LEU A 170 -11.93 -10.69 -0.78
CA LEU A 170 -11.97 -9.51 -1.62
C LEU A 170 -13.14 -9.61 -2.62
N LYS A 171 -13.65 -8.46 -3.01
CA LYS A 171 -14.73 -8.33 -3.99
C LYS A 171 -14.23 -7.66 -5.26
N LYS A 172 -14.89 -7.96 -6.37
CA LYS A 172 -14.69 -7.20 -7.60
C LYS A 172 -14.79 -5.69 -7.34
N GLY A 173 -13.81 -4.95 -7.82
CA GLY A 173 -13.69 -3.50 -7.65
C GLY A 173 -12.98 -3.07 -6.36
N ASP A 174 -12.62 -3.99 -5.46
CA ASP A 174 -11.77 -3.65 -4.32
C ASP A 174 -10.39 -3.19 -4.80
N ILE A 175 -9.85 -2.18 -4.10
CA ILE A 175 -8.49 -1.68 -4.31
C ILE A 175 -7.65 -2.07 -3.10
N ILE A 176 -6.51 -2.71 -3.35
CA ILE A 176 -5.60 -3.19 -2.32
C ILE A 176 -4.22 -2.58 -2.55
N LEU A 177 -3.73 -1.82 -1.58
CA LEU A 177 -2.33 -1.42 -1.52
C LEU A 177 -1.51 -2.58 -0.97
N SER A 178 -0.43 -2.94 -1.68
CA SER A 178 0.30 -4.19 -1.40
C SER A 178 1.33 -4.09 -0.27
N GLY A 179 1.67 -2.88 0.14
CA GLY A 179 2.72 -2.57 1.10
C GLY A 179 3.88 -1.80 0.47
N ALA A 180 4.58 -1.04 1.29
CA ALA A 180 5.63 -0.12 0.88
C ALA A 180 6.81 -0.81 0.18
N ILE A 181 7.25 -0.26 -0.95
CA ILE A 181 8.41 -0.73 -1.71
C ILE A 181 9.70 -0.18 -1.13
N THR A 182 9.65 1.03 -0.56
CA THR A 182 10.76 1.69 0.15
C THR A 182 10.31 2.15 1.53
N PRO A 183 11.24 2.48 2.44
CA PRO A 183 10.90 3.16 3.69
C PRO A 183 10.07 4.42 3.44
N SER A 184 9.18 4.73 4.37
CA SER A 184 8.33 5.92 4.31
C SER A 184 9.15 7.22 4.30
N THR A 185 8.76 8.16 3.46
CA THR A 185 9.42 9.45 3.28
C THR A 185 8.61 10.55 3.96
N PRO A 186 9.16 11.27 4.98
CA PRO A 186 8.53 12.46 5.54
C PRO A 186 8.33 13.53 4.48
N VAL A 187 7.25 14.30 4.60
CA VAL A 187 6.89 15.36 3.65
C VAL A 187 6.61 16.66 4.36
N GLN A 188 6.81 17.76 3.65
CA GLN A 188 6.53 19.12 4.10
C GLN A 188 5.84 19.93 3.00
N VAL A 189 5.21 21.02 3.39
CA VAL A 189 4.58 21.96 2.44
C VAL A 189 5.59 22.41 1.38
N GLY A 190 5.19 22.35 0.12
CA GLY A 190 6.02 22.72 -1.03
C GLY A 190 6.75 21.55 -1.68
N ASP A 191 6.77 20.37 -1.04
CA ASP A 191 7.37 19.19 -1.67
C ASP A 191 6.56 18.68 -2.87
N ALA A 192 7.27 18.22 -3.88
CA ALA A 192 6.76 17.51 -5.05
C ALA A 192 7.33 16.10 -5.06
N LEU A 193 6.48 15.09 -4.97
CA LEU A 193 6.91 13.70 -5.02
C LEU A 193 6.45 13.04 -6.31
N ARG A 194 7.32 12.21 -6.87
CA ARG A 194 7.01 11.34 -8.00
C ARG A 194 7.67 9.97 -7.80
N ALA A 195 6.90 8.93 -7.99
CA ALA A 195 7.41 7.56 -8.04
C ALA A 195 7.17 6.96 -9.42
N ASP A 196 8.25 6.66 -10.14
CA ASP A 196 8.22 5.99 -11.44
C ASP A 196 8.40 4.48 -11.24
N PHE A 197 7.45 3.72 -11.80
CA PHE A 197 7.47 2.25 -11.76
C PHE A 197 7.70 1.74 -13.18
N GLY A 198 8.86 1.13 -13.41
CA GLY A 198 9.27 0.69 -14.75
C GLY A 198 8.26 -0.21 -15.45
N GLY A 199 7.75 0.26 -16.60
CA GLY A 199 6.76 -0.44 -17.40
C GLY A 199 5.32 -0.39 -16.87
N LEU A 200 5.10 0.03 -15.62
CA LEU A 200 3.77 0.14 -15.02
C LEU A 200 3.20 1.56 -15.15
N GLY A 201 4.02 2.59 -15.00
CA GLY A 201 3.61 4.00 -15.00
C GLY A 201 4.18 4.76 -13.81
N TYR A 202 3.51 5.81 -13.40
CA TYR A 202 3.98 6.65 -12.28
C TYR A 202 2.82 7.15 -11.43
N VAL A 203 3.16 7.63 -10.24
CA VAL A 203 2.28 8.40 -9.37
C VAL A 203 3.01 9.66 -8.91
N GLU A 204 2.31 10.77 -8.86
CA GLU A 204 2.88 12.04 -8.39
C GLU A 204 1.89 12.80 -7.51
N ILE A 205 2.43 13.65 -6.62
CA ILE A 205 1.65 14.43 -5.68
C ILE A 205 2.42 15.69 -5.27
N GLN A 206 1.72 16.81 -5.17
CA GLN A 206 2.21 18.05 -4.58
C GLN A 206 1.73 18.14 -3.14
N ILE A 207 2.56 18.70 -2.26
CA ILE A 207 2.23 18.88 -0.86
C ILE A 207 1.86 20.34 -0.61
N LYS A 208 0.64 20.56 -0.14
CA LYS A 208 0.07 21.89 0.15
C LYS A 208 -0.15 22.09 1.64
N GLU A 209 -0.42 23.32 2.01
CA GLU A 209 -0.79 23.68 3.38
C GLU A 209 -2.12 23.03 3.82
#